data_9d07bc63bc18815635df7404fad6ca7d
#
_entry.id   9d07bc63bc18815635df7404fad6ca7d
#
_cell.length_a   1.000
_cell.length_b   1.000
_cell.length_c   1.000
_cell.angle_alpha   90.00
_cell.angle_beta   90.00
_cell.angle_gamma   90.00
#
_symmetry.space_group_name_H-M   'P 1'
#
loop_
_entity.id
_entity.type
_entity.pdbx_description
1 polymer ?
#
loop_
_entity_poly.entity_id
_entity_poly.type
_entity_poly.pdbx_seq_one_letter_code
_entity_poly.pdbx_strand_id
1 'polypeptide(L)' 'MREIVVVSGGFDPIHSGHIKLIKEAAKHGEVVVLLNSDLWLQKKKGKEFLPFIERSIIMNELKNIID' A
#
# COMPACT_ATOMS: atom_id res chain seq x y z
N MET A 1 6.17 21.17 -10.53
CA MET A 1 6.44 20.24 -9.41
C MET A 1 5.19 19.43 -9.11
N ARG A 2 5.34 18.10 -9.02
CA ARG A 2 4.19 17.25 -8.70
C ARG A 2 3.96 17.22 -7.19
N GLU A 3 2.71 17.18 -6.83
CA GLU A 3 2.35 16.98 -5.43
C GLU A 3 2.62 15.55 -5.00
N ILE A 4 2.80 15.35 -3.71
CA ILE A 4 2.95 14.02 -3.14
C ILE A 4 1.61 13.61 -2.54
N VAL A 5 1.13 12.43 -2.93
CA VAL A 5 -0.12 11.88 -2.41
C VAL A 5 0.23 10.66 -1.54
N VAL A 6 -0.14 10.71 -0.28
CA VAL A 6 0.14 9.63 0.66
C VAL A 6 -1.06 8.70 0.74
N VAL A 7 -0.82 7.41 0.52
CA VAL A 7 -1.81 6.35 0.69
C VAL A 7 -1.30 5.45 1.80
N SER A 8 -2.12 5.23 2.82
CA SER A 8 -1.72 4.40 3.95
C SER A 8 -2.68 3.25 4.18
N GLY A 9 -2.17 2.14 4.70
CA GLY A 9 -2.99 0.99 5.01
C GLY A 9 -2.17 -0.25 5.28
N GLY A 10 -2.86 -1.34 5.58
CA GLY A 10 -2.22 -2.63 5.79
C GLY A 10 -1.90 -3.34 4.50
N PHE A 11 -2.77 -3.23 3.52
CA PHE A 11 -2.65 -3.94 2.24
C PHE A 11 -2.40 -5.43 2.49
N ASP A 12 -3.25 -6.01 3.31
CA ASP A 12 -3.05 -7.37 3.79
C ASP A 12 -4.38 -8.13 3.90
N PRO A 13 -4.77 -8.85 2.86
CA PRO A 13 -4.08 -8.98 1.57
C PRO A 13 -4.34 -7.79 0.65
N ILE A 14 -3.47 -7.59 -0.31
CA ILE A 14 -3.72 -6.62 -1.37
C ILE A 14 -4.79 -7.17 -2.31
N HIS A 15 -5.63 -6.28 -2.80
CA HIS A 15 -6.70 -6.67 -3.75
C HIS A 15 -6.99 -5.54 -4.71
N SER A 16 -7.92 -5.78 -5.63
CA SER A 16 -8.23 -4.83 -6.71
C SER A 16 -8.67 -3.46 -6.21
N GLY A 17 -9.30 -3.40 -5.04
CA GLY A 17 -9.67 -2.11 -4.44
C GLY A 17 -8.46 -1.25 -4.11
N HIS A 18 -7.38 -1.87 -3.66
CA HIS A 18 -6.12 -1.17 -3.40
C HIS A 18 -5.49 -0.65 -4.69
N ILE A 19 -5.56 -1.45 -5.76
CA ILE A 19 -5.06 -1.05 -7.06
C ILE A 19 -5.81 0.19 -7.56
N LYS A 20 -7.13 0.18 -7.44
CA LYS A 20 -7.95 1.33 -7.83
C LYS A 20 -7.60 2.58 -7.04
N LEU A 21 -7.38 2.44 -5.73
CA LEU A 21 -7.00 3.53 -4.87
C LEU A 21 -5.68 4.16 -5.31
N ILE A 22 -4.68 3.32 -5.58
CA ILE A 22 -3.36 3.80 -5.98
C ILE A 22 -3.42 4.46 -7.36
N LYS A 23 -4.16 3.89 -8.30
CA LYS A 23 -4.34 4.48 -9.63
C LYS A 23 -5.02 5.85 -9.53
N GLU A 24 -6.02 5.97 -8.69
CA GLU A 24 -6.70 7.25 -8.49
C GLU A 24 -5.75 8.28 -7.87
N ALA A 25 -4.99 7.87 -6.86
CA ALA A 25 -4.00 8.75 -6.23
C ALA A 25 -2.94 9.22 -7.23
N ALA A 26 -2.50 8.34 -8.12
CA ALA A 26 -1.48 8.66 -9.12
C ALA A 26 -1.92 9.75 -10.10
N LYS A 27 -3.22 9.96 -10.26
CA LYS A 27 -3.74 11.05 -11.08
C LYS A 27 -3.48 12.43 -10.47
N HIS A 28 -3.29 12.48 -9.16
CA HIS A 28 -3.15 13.73 -8.43
C HIS A 28 -1.71 14.09 -8.09
N GLY A 29 -0.78 13.15 -8.19
CA GLY A 29 0.61 13.40 -7.87
C GLY A 29 1.42 12.14 -7.76
N GLU A 30 2.62 12.27 -7.20
CA GLU A 30 3.48 11.14 -6.92
C GLU A 30 2.97 10.39 -5.69
N VAL A 31 2.77 9.09 -5.83
CA VAL A 31 2.20 8.28 -4.77
C VAL A 31 3.28 7.76 -3.83
N VAL A 32 3.08 7.98 -2.54
CA VAL A 32 3.90 7.40 -1.48
C VAL A 32 3.00 6.50 -0.66
N VAL A 33 3.38 5.23 -0.51
CA VAL A 33 2.59 4.27 0.23
C VAL A 33 3.21 4.04 1.60
N LEU A 34 2.40 4.22 2.64
CA LEU A 34 2.78 3.91 4.01
C LEU A 34 2.11 2.62 4.43
N LEU A 35 2.91 1.59 4.65
CA LEU A 35 2.41 0.29 5.06
C LEU A 35 2.39 0.16 6.57
N ASN A 36 1.29 -0.36 7.11
CA ASN A 36 1.22 -0.65 8.53
C ASN A 36 2.13 -1.82 8.89
N SER A 37 2.70 -1.77 10.09
CA SER A 37 3.59 -2.82 10.58
C SER A 37 2.83 -4.11 10.86
N ASP A 38 3.58 -5.20 10.98
CA ASP A 38 3.00 -6.49 11.39
C ASP A 38 2.39 -6.39 12.79
N LEU A 39 3.05 -5.68 13.69
CA LEU A 39 2.53 -5.49 15.04
C LEU A 39 1.18 -4.75 15.03
N TRP A 40 1.05 -3.74 14.19
CA TRP A 40 -0.20 -2.99 14.06
C TRP A 40 -1.32 -3.92 13.57
N LEU A 41 -1.02 -4.75 12.56
CA LEU A 41 -2.01 -5.69 12.01
C LEU A 41 -2.40 -6.75 13.03
N GLN A 42 -1.45 -7.23 13.82
CA GLN A 42 -1.72 -8.19 14.88
C GLN A 42 -2.67 -7.62 15.93
N LYS A 43 -2.48 -6.36 16.29
CA LYS A 43 -3.37 -5.68 17.24
C LYS A 43 -4.75 -5.45 16.65
N LYS A 44 -4.84 -5.16 15.36
CA LYS A 44 -6.10 -4.83 14.71
C LYS A 44 -6.93 -6.07 14.39
N LYS A 45 -6.33 -7.12 13.87
CA LYS A 45 -7.08 -8.28 13.37
C LYS A 45 -6.53 -9.63 13.83
N GLY A 46 -5.60 -9.63 14.79
CA GLY A 46 -5.06 -10.85 15.39
C GLY A 46 -3.80 -11.38 14.73
N LYS A 47 -3.72 -11.34 13.42
CA LYS A 47 -2.55 -11.82 12.69
C LYS A 47 -2.51 -11.22 11.29
N GLU A 48 -1.31 -10.94 10.80
CA GLU A 48 -1.11 -10.55 9.41
C GLU A 48 -1.19 -11.77 8.48
N PHE A 49 -1.69 -11.59 7.25
CA PHE A 49 -1.64 -12.62 6.23
C PHE A 49 -0.25 -12.72 5.63
N LEU A 50 0.34 -11.57 5.31
CA LEU A 50 1.68 -11.51 4.76
C LEU A 50 2.56 -10.62 5.64
N PRO A 51 3.80 -11.05 5.94
CA PRO A 51 4.74 -10.20 6.68
C PRO A 51 5.00 -8.89 5.96
N PHE A 52 5.38 -7.88 6.71
CA PHE A 52 5.66 -6.55 6.18
C PHE A 52 6.60 -6.58 4.97
N ILE A 53 7.67 -7.39 5.04
CA ILE A 53 8.64 -7.43 3.96
C ILE A 53 8.02 -7.92 2.64
N GLU A 54 7.12 -8.90 2.72
CA GLU A 54 6.41 -9.39 1.53
C GLU A 54 5.47 -8.32 0.99
N ARG A 55 4.73 -7.67 1.87
CA ARG A 55 3.80 -6.62 1.46
C ARG A 55 4.54 -5.46 0.80
N SER A 56 5.70 -5.10 1.33
CA SER A 56 6.48 -3.99 0.78
C SER A 56 7.03 -4.31 -0.61
N ILE A 57 7.47 -5.54 -0.84
CA ILE A 57 7.96 -5.97 -2.15
C ILE A 57 6.83 -5.91 -3.18
N ILE A 58 5.67 -6.45 -2.84
CA ILE A 58 4.51 -6.46 -3.73
C ILE A 58 4.09 -5.03 -4.07
N MET A 59 3.98 -4.19 -3.04
CA MET A 59 3.56 -2.80 -3.24
C MET A 59 4.53 -2.02 -4.11
N ASN A 60 5.83 -2.25 -3.93
CA ASN A 60 6.83 -1.54 -4.71
C ASN A 60 6.71 -1.88 -6.20
N GLU A 61 6.47 -3.14 -6.52
CA GLU A 61 6.30 -3.57 -7.91
C GLU A 61 5.00 -3.03 -8.51
N LEU A 62 3.90 -3.09 -7.74
CA LEU A 62 2.62 -2.58 -8.22
C LEU A 62 2.67 -1.07 -8.44
N LYS A 63 3.34 -0.35 -7.56
CA LYS A 63 3.49 1.09 -7.71
C LYS A 63 4.24 1.42 -9.00
N ASN A 64 5.30 0.69 -9.30
CA ASN A 64 6.09 0.91 -10.51
C ASN A 64 5.28 0.61 -11.77
N ILE A 65 4.41 -0.39 -11.72
CA ILE A 65 3.56 -0.75 -12.85
C ILE A 65 2.49 0.33 -13.09
N ILE A 66 1.92 0.84 -12.02
CA ILE A 66 0.83 1.83 -12.10
C ILE A 66 1.37 3.22 -12.48
N ASP A 67 2.51 3.57 -11.96
CA ASP A 67 3.15 4.85 -12.25
C ASP A 67 3.68 4.90 -13.66
#